data_fd8e85cf4502c96e589a5b4dbdf7c8c8
#
_entry.id   fd8e85cf4502c96e589a5b4dbdf7c8c8
#
_cell.length_a   1.000
_cell.length_b   1.000
_cell.length_c   1.000
_cell.angle_alpha   90.00
_cell.angle_beta   90.00
_cell.angle_gamma   90.00
#
_symmetry.space_group_name_H-M   'P 1'
#
loop_
_entity.id
_entity.type
_entity.pdbx_description
1 polymer ?
#
loop_
_entity_poly.entity_id
_entity_poly.type
_entity_poly.pdbx_seq_one_letter_code
_entity_poly.pdbx_strand_id
1 'polypeptide(L)'
;MVRLISAALFALAVFASQAFAQQIELSVDRNELARGETLTLTIRVYDQRQGMQLDLTPLTQDFDVLGTRTSSQIRSINGVTESWTDYVITLFPEKEGELSIPALSILNQTTDPISINVVNAGPRSNQGGDDLYLEIEVNKDSVYVQEQLLFTVRLFYTINGIRNPVFTELEMEDTVTQLIGSPNQYERLIDGERFGVYEKRYVIFPQRSGPLQIPDILFRGEVTDGSSNFVFRNMNTRRVTAFIEGITIDVKERPASLPRGEGWLPVTGLALEETWSGDLGALKVGDSVVRTLTLRAEGLDGAVLPPFSPENVKGLNLYPDPADISRTFVDGSIVGTRIETTTYVALEAGVIEVPALDIAWWDVNSDSARTTSLPATRFEVATVEGVLPSEQAIVSTQEIQALLEPEPLVDQAMIDAQAEAEFIAIDGGLVRWTQWLLIAFVLLLIAIMGKRRFGAASQQLFADWRAAQSPAANEKAAFAALNAACASSSDKATRDALITWANHYCAAEIR
;
A
#
# COMPACT_ATOMS: atom_id res chain seq x y z
N MET A 1 -25.43 -27.37 -44.27
CA MET A 1 -25.18 -26.03 -43.73
C MET A 1 -25.91 -25.69 -42.42
N VAL A 2 -27.20 -25.89 -42.31
CA VAL A 2 -28.01 -25.56 -41.09
C VAL A 2 -27.51 -26.27 -39.82
N ARG A 3 -27.07 -27.55 -39.89
CA ARG A 3 -26.58 -28.32 -38.72
C ARG A 3 -25.19 -27.85 -38.21
N LEU A 4 -24.39 -27.23 -39.04
CA LEU A 4 -23.09 -26.65 -38.65
C LEU A 4 -23.26 -25.29 -37.99
N ILE A 5 -24.25 -24.51 -38.44
CA ILE A 5 -24.59 -23.21 -37.86
C ILE A 5 -25.22 -23.39 -36.47
N SER A 6 -26.09 -24.39 -36.28
CA SER A 6 -26.67 -24.70 -34.96
C SER A 6 -25.63 -25.24 -33.96
N ALA A 7 -24.64 -26.00 -34.41
CA ALA A 7 -23.57 -26.48 -33.54
C ALA A 7 -22.60 -25.32 -33.16
N ALA A 8 -22.35 -24.40 -34.07
CA ALA A 8 -21.55 -23.22 -33.78
C ALA A 8 -22.25 -22.23 -32.84
N LEU A 9 -23.55 -22.05 -32.99
CA LEU A 9 -24.38 -21.24 -32.07
C LEU A 9 -24.50 -21.88 -30.68
N PHE A 10 -24.57 -23.18 -30.59
CA PHE A 10 -24.59 -23.91 -29.31
C PHE A 10 -23.22 -23.86 -28.61
N ALA A 11 -22.11 -24.00 -29.37
CA ALA A 11 -20.76 -23.81 -28.85
C ALA A 11 -20.52 -22.37 -28.37
N LEU A 12 -21.01 -21.35 -29.10
CA LEU A 12 -20.94 -19.95 -28.69
C LEU A 12 -21.77 -19.66 -27.44
N ALA A 13 -22.92 -20.30 -27.27
CA ALA A 13 -23.75 -20.17 -26.06
C ALA A 13 -23.13 -20.82 -24.83
N VAL A 14 -22.35 -21.89 -24.99
CA VAL A 14 -21.61 -22.56 -23.90
C VAL A 14 -20.40 -21.73 -23.46
N PHE A 15 -19.77 -20.98 -24.35
CA PHE A 15 -18.69 -20.04 -23.99
C PHE A 15 -19.19 -18.71 -23.40
N ALA A 16 -20.45 -18.34 -23.58
CA ALA A 16 -21.04 -17.11 -23.01
C ALA A 16 -21.48 -17.24 -21.55
N SER A 17 -21.47 -18.42 -20.96
CA SER A 17 -21.75 -18.63 -19.54
C SER A 17 -20.48 -18.68 -18.66
N GLN A 18 -19.52 -17.81 -18.91
CA GLN A 18 -18.63 -17.38 -17.84
C GLN A 18 -19.49 -16.50 -16.92
N ALA A 19 -20.19 -17.15 -16.00
CA ALA A 19 -20.80 -16.46 -14.88
C ALA A 19 -19.68 -15.66 -14.22
N PHE A 20 -19.79 -14.32 -14.23
CA PHE A 20 -19.01 -13.46 -13.36
C PHE A 20 -19.39 -13.88 -11.93
N ALA A 21 -18.65 -14.84 -11.40
CA ALA A 21 -18.76 -15.20 -10.00
C ALA A 21 -18.32 -13.93 -9.24
N GLN A 22 -19.24 -13.35 -8.48
CA GLN A 22 -18.96 -12.22 -7.63
C GLN A 22 -17.81 -12.60 -6.72
N GLN A 23 -16.67 -11.94 -6.83
CA GLN A 23 -15.48 -12.30 -6.08
C GLN A 23 -15.67 -11.90 -4.61
N ILE A 24 -15.40 -12.83 -3.71
CA ILE A 24 -15.44 -12.64 -2.26
C ILE A 24 -14.03 -12.80 -1.72
N GLU A 25 -13.59 -11.83 -0.95
CA GLU A 25 -12.29 -11.85 -0.28
C GLU A 25 -12.50 -11.76 1.23
N LEU A 26 -11.90 -12.71 1.95
CA LEU A 26 -11.91 -12.79 3.40
C LEU A 26 -10.52 -12.41 3.91
N SER A 27 -10.44 -11.47 4.84
CA SER A 27 -9.18 -11.06 5.45
C SER A 27 -9.36 -10.73 6.93
N VAL A 28 -8.30 -10.91 7.69
CA VAL A 28 -8.23 -10.52 9.10
C VAL A 28 -7.12 -9.50 9.30
N ASP A 29 -7.26 -8.64 10.31
CA ASP A 29 -6.25 -7.63 10.65
C ASP A 29 -4.97 -8.25 11.24
N ARG A 30 -5.10 -9.46 11.86
CA ARG A 30 -3.98 -10.21 12.45
C ARG A 30 -4.36 -11.68 12.62
N ASN A 31 -3.37 -12.57 12.64
CA ASN A 31 -3.55 -14.02 12.88
C ASN A 31 -3.15 -14.45 14.29
N GLU A 32 -2.50 -13.57 15.03
CA GLU A 32 -2.09 -13.79 16.42
C GLU A 32 -2.59 -12.65 17.29
N LEU A 33 -3.20 -12.97 18.42
CA LEU A 33 -3.73 -12.01 19.38
C LEU A 33 -3.59 -12.54 20.79
N ALA A 34 -3.45 -11.62 21.74
CA ALA A 34 -3.45 -11.96 23.14
C ALA A 34 -4.89 -12.14 23.67
N ARG A 35 -5.05 -12.96 24.70
CA ARG A 35 -6.33 -13.14 25.36
C ARG A 35 -6.91 -11.80 25.79
N GLY A 36 -8.18 -11.55 25.45
CA GLY A 36 -8.87 -10.30 25.72
C GLY A 36 -8.77 -9.24 24.62
N GLU A 37 -8.04 -9.50 23.53
CA GLU A 37 -8.03 -8.64 22.35
C GLU A 37 -9.16 -8.96 21.38
N THR A 38 -9.56 -7.95 20.60
CA THR A 38 -10.51 -8.13 19.51
C THR A 38 -9.80 -8.33 18.17
N LEU A 39 -10.43 -9.07 17.29
CA LEU A 39 -10.01 -9.34 15.91
C LEU A 39 -10.97 -8.64 14.94
N THR A 40 -10.45 -8.05 13.89
CA THR A 40 -11.28 -7.49 12.83
C THR A 40 -11.28 -8.39 11.61
N LEU A 41 -12.43 -9.00 11.34
CA LEU A 41 -12.69 -9.76 10.12
C LEU A 41 -13.30 -8.84 9.07
N THR A 42 -12.68 -8.75 7.91
CA THR A 42 -13.21 -8.00 6.75
C THR A 42 -13.62 -8.98 5.66
N ILE A 43 -14.89 -8.92 5.28
CA ILE A 43 -15.44 -9.65 4.14
C ILE A 43 -15.71 -8.64 3.04
N ARG A 44 -14.94 -8.70 1.97
CA ARG A 44 -15.09 -7.85 0.78
C ARG A 44 -15.85 -8.60 -0.29
N VAL A 45 -16.93 -7.99 -0.76
CA VAL A 45 -17.76 -8.52 -1.84
C VAL A 45 -17.71 -7.54 -3.02
N TYR A 46 -17.10 -7.98 -4.12
CA TYR A 46 -16.98 -7.18 -5.34
C TYR A 46 -18.29 -7.16 -6.12
N ASP A 47 -18.49 -6.12 -6.90
CA ASP A 47 -19.69 -5.88 -7.74
C ASP A 47 -21.01 -5.83 -6.98
N GLN A 48 -20.96 -5.60 -5.67
CA GLN A 48 -22.14 -5.45 -4.82
C GLN A 48 -22.49 -3.97 -4.63
N ARG A 49 -23.72 -3.60 -4.95
CA ARG A 49 -24.24 -2.22 -4.83
C ARG A 49 -25.15 -2.00 -3.61
N GLN A 50 -25.60 -3.06 -2.98
CA GLN A 50 -26.48 -3.03 -1.80
C GLN A 50 -25.95 -3.99 -0.74
N GLY A 51 -26.01 -3.56 0.53
CA GLY A 51 -25.66 -4.42 1.65
C GLY A 51 -26.59 -5.64 1.72
N MET A 52 -26.03 -6.78 2.10
CA MET A 52 -26.77 -8.02 2.37
C MET A 52 -26.66 -8.39 3.84
N GLN A 53 -27.55 -9.20 4.33
CA GLN A 53 -27.43 -9.79 5.64
C GLN A 53 -26.53 -11.03 5.55
N LEU A 54 -25.44 -11.02 6.31
CA LEU A 54 -24.52 -12.15 6.42
C LEU A 54 -25.00 -13.10 7.52
N ASP A 55 -24.90 -14.40 7.29
CA ASP A 55 -25.04 -15.40 8.34
C ASP A 55 -23.71 -15.53 9.10
N LEU A 56 -23.65 -14.94 10.28
CA LEU A 56 -22.48 -14.97 11.15
C LEU A 56 -22.56 -16.08 12.22
N THR A 57 -23.62 -16.90 12.21
CA THR A 57 -23.81 -18.00 13.16
C THR A 57 -22.61 -18.96 13.22
N PRO A 58 -21.94 -19.30 12.11
CA PRO A 58 -20.76 -20.16 12.18
C PRO A 58 -19.60 -19.61 13.01
N LEU A 59 -19.50 -18.27 13.15
CA LEU A 59 -18.44 -17.62 13.92
C LEU A 59 -18.65 -17.75 15.43
N THR A 60 -19.91 -17.89 15.89
CA THR A 60 -20.25 -17.90 17.32
C THR A 60 -19.81 -19.17 18.06
N GLN A 61 -19.16 -20.12 17.39
CA GLN A 61 -18.60 -21.31 18.02
C GLN A 61 -17.34 -20.98 18.84
N ASP A 62 -16.51 -20.09 18.32
CA ASP A 62 -15.20 -19.74 18.91
C ASP A 62 -15.06 -18.24 19.19
N PHE A 63 -15.98 -17.40 18.67
CA PHE A 63 -15.90 -15.94 18.76
C PHE A 63 -17.25 -15.31 19.11
N ASP A 64 -17.25 -14.34 20.00
CA ASP A 64 -18.36 -13.41 20.17
C ASP A 64 -18.31 -12.32 19.08
N VAL A 65 -19.45 -12.07 18.42
CA VAL A 65 -19.61 -11.00 17.44
C VAL A 65 -19.99 -9.71 18.13
N LEU A 66 -19.02 -8.83 18.39
CA LEU A 66 -19.24 -7.57 19.12
C LEU A 66 -19.92 -6.50 18.27
N GLY A 67 -19.77 -6.53 16.96
CA GLY A 67 -20.37 -5.56 16.05
C GLY A 67 -20.07 -5.82 14.59
N THR A 68 -20.94 -5.27 13.73
CA THR A 68 -20.77 -5.34 12.28
C THR A 68 -20.97 -3.95 11.69
N ARG A 69 -20.07 -3.52 10.81
CA ARG A 69 -20.16 -2.28 10.04
C ARG A 69 -20.03 -2.58 8.56
N THR A 70 -20.86 -1.93 7.74
CA THR A 70 -20.83 -2.07 6.29
C THR A 70 -20.34 -0.77 5.65
N SER A 71 -19.45 -0.87 4.67
CA SER A 71 -18.93 0.25 3.89
C SER A 71 -18.91 -0.12 2.42
N SER A 72 -19.64 0.62 1.59
CA SER A 72 -19.66 0.41 0.13
C SER A 72 -18.81 1.47 -0.56
N GLN A 73 -17.98 1.06 -1.50
CA GLN A 73 -17.08 1.92 -2.25
C GLN A 73 -17.22 1.68 -3.76
N ILE A 74 -17.06 2.76 -4.51
CA ILE A 74 -17.03 2.74 -5.98
C ILE A 74 -15.78 3.50 -6.41
N ARG A 75 -14.96 2.86 -7.22
CA ARG A 75 -13.74 3.42 -7.78
C ARG A 75 -13.81 3.40 -9.30
N SER A 76 -13.50 4.52 -9.93
CA SER A 76 -13.43 4.59 -11.40
C SER A 76 -12.04 5.08 -11.81
N ILE A 77 -11.32 4.25 -12.58
CA ILE A 77 -9.99 4.57 -13.11
C ILE A 77 -10.01 4.26 -14.60
N ASN A 78 -9.63 5.22 -15.44
CA ASN A 78 -9.54 5.08 -16.89
C ASN A 78 -10.81 4.50 -17.57
N GLY A 79 -11.99 4.82 -17.02
CA GLY A 79 -13.28 4.34 -17.55
C GLY A 79 -13.69 2.94 -17.09
N VAL A 80 -12.85 2.24 -16.34
CA VAL A 80 -13.21 1.00 -15.64
C VAL A 80 -13.76 1.36 -14.26
N THR A 81 -14.98 0.92 -13.97
CA THR A 81 -15.62 1.17 -12.66
C THR A 81 -15.65 -0.13 -11.88
N GLU A 82 -15.02 -0.12 -10.71
CA GLU A 82 -15.06 -1.20 -9.73
C GLU A 82 -15.92 -0.77 -8.56
N SER A 83 -16.72 -1.69 -8.05
CA SER A 83 -17.51 -1.46 -6.84
C SER A 83 -17.33 -2.63 -5.90
N TRP A 84 -17.24 -2.36 -4.60
CA TRP A 84 -17.23 -3.41 -3.58
C TRP A 84 -17.89 -2.94 -2.30
N THR A 85 -18.31 -3.89 -1.50
CA THR A 85 -18.85 -3.66 -0.17
C THR A 85 -18.02 -4.44 0.85
N ASP A 86 -17.45 -3.72 1.81
CA ASP A 86 -16.72 -4.28 2.93
C ASP A 86 -17.67 -4.45 4.12
N TYR A 87 -17.75 -5.68 4.64
CA TYR A 87 -18.39 -6.01 5.91
C TYR A 87 -17.28 -6.18 6.94
N VAL A 88 -17.17 -5.22 7.83
CA VAL A 88 -16.16 -5.19 8.89
C VAL A 88 -16.80 -5.69 10.18
N ILE A 89 -16.37 -6.85 10.65
CA ILE A 89 -16.92 -7.58 11.78
C ILE A 89 -15.89 -7.60 12.89
N THR A 90 -16.25 -7.12 14.08
CA THR A 90 -15.38 -7.19 15.25
C THR A 90 -15.71 -8.46 16.04
N LEU A 91 -14.70 -9.32 16.17
CA LEU A 91 -14.78 -10.61 16.82
C LEU A 91 -14.00 -10.59 18.15
N PHE A 92 -14.51 -11.25 19.16
CA PHE A 92 -13.83 -11.48 20.43
C PHE A 92 -13.67 -12.99 20.64
N PRO A 93 -12.44 -13.52 20.76
CA PRO A 93 -12.20 -14.94 20.97
C PRO A 93 -12.63 -15.38 22.37
N GLU A 94 -13.41 -16.44 22.48
CA GLU A 94 -13.86 -16.96 23.79
C GLU A 94 -12.82 -17.84 24.48
N LYS A 95 -11.84 -18.38 23.74
CA LYS A 95 -10.87 -19.38 24.23
C LYS A 95 -9.44 -19.01 23.83
N GLU A 96 -8.47 -19.56 24.55
CA GLU A 96 -7.06 -19.53 24.19
C GLU A 96 -6.72 -20.73 23.28
N GLY A 97 -5.63 -20.60 22.54
CA GLY A 97 -5.13 -21.63 21.63
C GLY A 97 -5.43 -21.33 20.17
N GLU A 98 -5.32 -22.36 19.36
CA GLU A 98 -5.59 -22.28 17.92
C GLU A 98 -7.11 -22.34 17.67
N LEU A 99 -7.67 -21.23 17.24
CA LEU A 99 -9.06 -21.07 16.84
C LEU A 99 -9.16 -20.98 15.31
N SER A 100 -10.35 -21.19 14.77
CA SER A 100 -10.56 -21.09 13.33
C SER A 100 -11.78 -20.25 13.01
N ILE A 101 -11.61 -19.26 12.15
CA ILE A 101 -12.73 -18.65 11.43
C ILE A 101 -13.16 -19.69 10.39
N PRO A 102 -14.37 -20.27 10.51
CA PRO A 102 -14.79 -21.31 9.62
C PRO A 102 -15.07 -20.81 8.21
N ALA A 103 -15.13 -21.71 7.27
CA ALA A 103 -15.60 -21.39 5.92
C ALA A 103 -17.01 -20.82 5.94
N LEU A 104 -17.20 -19.62 5.43
CA LEU A 104 -18.49 -18.92 5.38
C LEU A 104 -19.12 -19.07 4.00
N SER A 105 -20.43 -19.36 3.96
CA SER A 105 -21.18 -19.41 2.72
C SER A 105 -21.80 -18.04 2.40
N ILE A 106 -21.31 -17.38 1.36
CA ILE A 106 -21.70 -16.03 0.96
C ILE A 106 -22.05 -16.06 -0.53
N LEU A 107 -23.26 -15.69 -0.92
CA LEU A 107 -23.69 -15.61 -2.34
C LEU A 107 -23.37 -16.90 -3.15
N ASN A 108 -23.62 -18.07 -2.60
CA ASN A 108 -23.31 -19.37 -3.20
C ASN A 108 -21.83 -19.69 -3.40
N GLN A 109 -20.95 -18.94 -2.75
CA GLN A 109 -19.51 -19.24 -2.65
C GLN A 109 -19.17 -19.56 -1.20
N THR A 110 -18.16 -20.39 -1.01
CA THR A 110 -17.64 -20.75 0.30
C THR A 110 -16.23 -20.19 0.40
N THR A 111 -15.96 -19.46 1.47
CA THR A 111 -14.64 -18.90 1.75
C THR A 111 -13.70 -19.95 2.34
N ASP A 112 -12.40 -19.73 2.26
CA ASP A 112 -11.43 -20.56 2.97
C ASP A 112 -11.46 -20.25 4.48
N PRO A 113 -11.22 -21.24 5.35
CA PRO A 113 -11.08 -21.02 6.78
C PRO A 113 -9.77 -20.30 7.09
N ILE A 114 -9.75 -19.48 8.16
CA ILE A 114 -8.55 -18.76 8.62
C ILE A 114 -8.21 -19.22 10.04
N SER A 115 -6.98 -19.68 10.27
CA SER A 115 -6.49 -20.02 11.60
C SER A 115 -6.07 -18.76 12.36
N ILE A 116 -6.48 -18.70 13.63
CA ILE A 116 -6.18 -17.61 14.56
C ILE A 116 -5.54 -18.21 15.82
N ASN A 117 -4.37 -17.72 16.18
CA ASN A 117 -3.68 -18.15 17.39
C ASN A 117 -3.92 -17.16 18.55
N VAL A 118 -4.57 -17.61 19.61
CA VAL A 118 -4.84 -16.79 20.81
C VAL A 118 -3.87 -17.20 21.91
N VAL A 119 -2.90 -16.32 22.18
CA VAL A 119 -1.88 -16.55 23.20
C VAL A 119 -2.21 -15.86 24.53
N ASN A 120 -1.62 -16.36 25.60
CA ASN A 120 -1.76 -15.71 26.91
C ASN A 120 -1.07 -14.35 26.90
N ALA A 121 -1.68 -13.34 27.52
CA ALA A 121 -1.08 -12.01 27.64
C ALA A 121 0.17 -12.07 28.54
N GLY A 122 1.30 -11.62 27.98
CA GLY A 122 2.56 -11.53 28.74
C GLY A 122 2.48 -10.49 29.89
N PRO A 123 3.51 -10.44 30.77
CA PRO A 123 3.56 -9.50 31.88
C PRO A 123 3.59 -8.04 31.38
N ARG A 124 2.85 -7.17 32.04
CA ARG A 124 2.75 -5.74 31.73
C ARG A 124 3.91 -4.97 32.35
N SER A 125 4.52 -4.07 31.60
CA SER A 125 5.42 -3.03 32.14
C SER A 125 4.62 -1.75 32.36
N ASN A 126 4.39 -1.36 33.62
CA ASN A 126 3.49 -0.29 33.99
C ASN A 126 4.26 0.90 34.58
N GLN A 127 4.51 1.96 33.79
CA GLN A 127 4.96 3.27 34.28
C GLN A 127 4.05 4.40 33.73
N GLY A 128 2.77 4.21 33.79
CA GLY A 128 1.73 5.20 33.56
C GLY A 128 0.55 4.88 34.47
N GLY A 129 -0.32 5.82 34.82
CA GLY A 129 -1.47 5.54 35.67
C GLY A 129 -2.35 4.40 35.13
N ASP A 130 -3.24 3.88 35.96
CA ASP A 130 -4.11 2.74 35.63
C ASP A 130 -4.90 2.90 34.29
N ASP A 131 -5.12 4.15 33.87
CA ASP A 131 -5.93 4.52 32.69
C ASP A 131 -5.17 4.69 31.38
N LEU A 132 -3.82 4.79 31.42
CA LEU A 132 -2.98 5.05 30.25
C LEU A 132 -1.56 4.52 30.49
N TYR A 133 -1.08 3.60 29.66
CA TYR A 133 0.28 3.07 29.78
C TYR A 133 0.83 2.60 28.43
N LEU A 134 2.15 2.45 28.35
CA LEU A 134 2.87 1.91 27.21
C LEU A 134 3.35 0.50 27.51
N GLU A 135 3.40 -0.31 26.46
CA GLU A 135 4.04 -1.62 26.41
C GLU A 135 4.96 -1.65 25.20
N ILE A 136 6.14 -2.20 25.38
CA ILE A 136 7.06 -2.50 24.27
C ILE A 136 7.35 -3.98 24.23
N GLU A 137 7.52 -4.50 23.02
CA GLU A 137 7.80 -5.90 22.75
C GLU A 137 8.86 -6.00 21.65
N VAL A 138 9.79 -6.91 21.82
CA VAL A 138 10.75 -7.31 20.80
C VAL A 138 10.62 -8.79 20.54
N ASN A 139 10.84 -9.21 19.32
CA ASN A 139 10.77 -10.63 18.95
C ASN A 139 12.05 -11.41 19.32
N LYS A 140 13.15 -10.72 19.60
CA LYS A 140 14.46 -11.33 19.93
C LYS A 140 15.25 -10.42 20.89
N ASP A 141 15.95 -11.02 21.83
CA ASP A 141 16.86 -10.31 22.74
C ASP A 141 18.25 -10.09 22.12
N SER A 142 18.58 -10.83 21.08
CA SER A 142 19.81 -10.66 20.32
C SER A 142 19.59 -10.99 18.82
N VAL A 143 20.27 -10.23 17.96
CA VAL A 143 20.20 -10.38 16.50
C VAL A 143 21.60 -10.23 15.90
N TYR A 144 21.81 -10.68 14.69
CA TYR A 144 23.01 -10.37 13.93
C TYR A 144 22.97 -8.97 13.33
N VAL A 145 24.13 -8.42 13.02
CA VAL A 145 24.22 -7.20 12.20
C VAL A 145 23.46 -7.41 10.88
N GLN A 146 22.62 -6.44 10.50
CA GLN A 146 21.71 -6.46 9.34
C GLN A 146 20.56 -7.49 9.42
N GLU A 147 20.43 -8.25 10.50
CA GLU A 147 19.26 -9.08 10.73
C GLU A 147 18.06 -8.24 11.15
N GLN A 148 16.88 -8.68 10.77
CA GLN A 148 15.61 -8.08 11.18
C GLN A 148 15.37 -8.24 12.68
N LEU A 149 15.12 -7.13 13.37
CA LEU A 149 14.53 -7.05 14.69
C LEU A 149 13.15 -6.43 14.59
N LEU A 150 12.12 -7.10 15.10
CA LEU A 150 10.78 -6.57 15.19
C LEU A 150 10.57 -5.89 16.54
N PHE A 151 10.09 -4.66 16.51
CA PHE A 151 9.82 -3.85 17.69
C PHE A 151 8.38 -3.33 17.63
N THR A 152 7.60 -3.64 18.65
CA THR A 152 6.21 -3.23 18.75
C THR A 152 6.02 -2.32 19.96
N VAL A 153 5.36 -1.18 19.74
CA VAL A 153 4.94 -0.26 20.79
C VAL A 153 3.42 -0.25 20.84
N ARG A 154 2.86 -0.52 22.01
CA ARG A 154 1.42 -0.46 22.26
C ARG A 154 1.11 0.58 23.33
N LEU A 155 0.18 1.46 23.01
CA LEU A 155 -0.42 2.39 23.96
C LEU A 155 -1.78 1.85 24.35
N PHE A 156 -1.99 1.60 25.63
CA PHE A 156 -3.25 1.21 26.23
C PHE A 156 -3.94 2.42 26.86
N TYR A 157 -5.22 2.59 26.62
CA TYR A 157 -5.99 3.71 27.16
C TYR A 157 -7.46 3.32 27.43
N THR A 158 -8.00 3.72 28.59
CA THR A 158 -9.41 3.48 28.99
C THR A 158 -10.34 4.61 28.58
N ILE A 159 -9.84 5.69 28.03
CA ILE A 159 -10.47 6.97 27.86
C ILE A 159 -11.18 7.07 26.51
N ASN A 160 -12.28 7.84 26.44
CA ASN A 160 -13.12 8.06 25.26
C ASN A 160 -12.40 8.77 24.10
N GLY A 161 -11.32 8.17 23.63
CA GLY A 161 -10.55 8.61 22.49
C GLY A 161 -9.38 9.53 22.86
N ILE A 162 -8.29 9.35 22.14
CA ILE A 162 -7.09 10.17 22.21
C ILE A 162 -7.05 11.10 21.00
N ARG A 163 -6.76 12.37 21.24
CA ARG A 163 -6.53 13.38 20.19
C ARG A 163 -5.07 13.75 20.17
N ASN A 164 -4.59 14.08 18.95
CA ASN A 164 -3.22 14.53 18.71
C ASN A 164 -2.17 13.58 19.33
N PRO A 165 -2.21 12.25 19.04
CA PRO A 165 -1.25 11.31 19.58
C PRO A 165 0.14 11.59 18.99
N VAL A 166 1.12 11.86 19.86
CA VAL A 166 2.52 12.05 19.51
C VAL A 166 3.36 11.05 20.29
N PHE A 167 4.15 10.26 19.56
CA PHE A 167 5.13 9.35 20.14
C PHE A 167 6.53 9.88 19.88
N THR A 168 7.47 9.55 20.75
CA THR A 168 8.90 9.71 20.45
C THR A 168 9.22 8.99 19.13
N GLU A 169 9.93 9.66 18.25
CA GLU A 169 10.44 9.05 17.03
C GLU A 169 11.59 8.08 17.37
N LEU A 170 11.60 6.93 16.70
CA LEU A 170 12.66 5.93 16.87
C LEU A 170 13.84 6.28 15.96
N GLU A 171 14.64 7.25 16.38
CA GLU A 171 15.90 7.61 15.74
C GLU A 171 17.04 6.96 16.52
N MET A 172 17.78 6.07 15.86
CA MET A 172 18.91 5.36 16.44
C MET A 172 20.09 5.41 15.47
N GLU A 173 21.27 5.67 16.01
CA GLU A 173 22.51 5.63 15.23
C GLU A 173 22.77 4.21 14.71
N ASP A 174 23.43 4.11 13.57
CA ASP A 174 23.81 2.85 12.95
C ASP A 174 22.64 1.84 12.79
N THR A 175 21.44 2.32 12.49
CA THR A 175 20.26 1.49 12.22
C THR A 175 19.47 1.96 11.01
N VAL A 176 18.79 1.03 10.37
CA VAL A 176 17.70 1.33 9.42
C VAL A 176 16.40 0.93 10.10
N THR A 177 15.58 1.92 10.45
CA THR A 177 14.30 1.72 11.13
C THR A 177 13.15 2.08 10.21
N GLN A 178 12.13 1.23 10.13
CA GLN A 178 10.96 1.45 9.28
C GLN A 178 9.69 1.05 10.01
N LEU A 179 8.63 1.86 9.85
CA LEU A 179 7.30 1.53 10.35
C LEU A 179 6.64 0.48 9.44
N ILE A 180 6.08 -0.56 10.02
CA ILE A 180 5.35 -1.62 9.33
C ILE A 180 3.90 -1.22 9.15
N GLY A 181 3.51 -0.90 7.91
CA GLY A 181 2.13 -0.53 7.59
C GLY A 181 1.64 0.73 8.30
N SER A 182 0.33 0.83 8.50
CA SER A 182 -0.28 1.88 9.29
C SER A 182 -0.45 1.43 10.74
N PRO A 183 -0.44 2.37 11.71
CA PRO A 183 -0.75 2.03 13.09
C PRO A 183 -2.12 1.35 13.22
N ASN A 184 -2.18 0.28 14.02
CA ASN A 184 -3.41 -0.45 14.29
C ASN A 184 -4.12 0.11 15.52
N GLN A 185 -5.46 0.12 15.48
CA GLN A 185 -6.29 0.46 16.64
C GLN A 185 -7.29 -0.66 16.85
N TYR A 186 -7.33 -1.18 18.08
CA TYR A 186 -8.24 -2.24 18.48
C TYR A 186 -8.59 -2.12 19.98
N GLU A 187 -9.46 -2.96 20.45
CA GLU A 187 -9.84 -3.00 21.86
C GLU A 187 -9.35 -4.29 22.52
N ARG A 188 -8.96 -4.20 23.77
CA ARG A 188 -8.53 -5.33 24.61
C ARG A 188 -9.23 -5.28 25.95
N LEU A 189 -9.77 -6.41 26.41
CA LEU A 189 -10.32 -6.55 27.74
C LEU A 189 -9.21 -7.02 28.69
N ILE A 190 -8.94 -6.23 29.75
CA ILE A 190 -7.86 -6.48 30.70
C ILE A 190 -8.47 -6.39 32.09
N ASP A 191 -8.45 -7.48 32.86
CA ASP A 191 -9.02 -7.57 34.23
C ASP A 191 -10.48 -7.10 34.32
N GLY A 192 -11.26 -7.30 33.25
CA GLY A 192 -12.66 -6.87 33.17
C GLY A 192 -12.85 -5.42 32.72
N GLU A 193 -11.80 -4.69 32.49
CA GLU A 193 -11.81 -3.31 31.98
C GLU A 193 -11.44 -3.26 30.50
N ARG A 194 -12.14 -2.43 29.72
CA ARG A 194 -11.94 -2.31 28.29
C ARG A 194 -10.93 -1.21 27.99
N PHE A 195 -9.82 -1.60 27.36
CA PHE A 195 -8.79 -0.70 26.86
C PHE A 195 -8.88 -0.54 25.35
N GLY A 196 -8.74 0.68 24.87
CA GLY A 196 -8.33 0.92 23.49
C GLY A 196 -6.83 0.72 23.39
N VAL A 197 -6.38 0.10 22.30
CA VAL A 197 -4.96 -0.12 22.02
C VAL A 197 -4.59 0.59 20.73
N TYR A 198 -3.53 1.37 20.78
CA TYR A 198 -2.89 1.97 19.61
C TYR A 198 -1.52 1.34 19.43
N GLU A 199 -1.36 0.55 18.38
CA GLU A 199 -0.17 -0.26 18.12
C GLU A 199 0.61 0.28 16.93
N LYS A 200 1.93 0.47 17.12
CA LYS A 200 2.91 0.71 16.07
C LYS A 200 3.90 -0.43 16.03
N ARG A 201 4.15 -0.96 14.85
CA ARG A 201 5.16 -2.01 14.62
C ARG A 201 6.28 -1.47 13.76
N TYR A 202 7.49 -1.74 14.17
CA TYR A 202 8.70 -1.34 13.47
C TYR A 202 9.55 -2.54 13.14
N VAL A 203 10.25 -2.45 12.04
CA VAL A 203 11.40 -3.29 11.75
C VAL A 203 12.66 -2.45 11.90
N ILE A 204 13.66 -3.02 12.56
CA ILE A 204 14.95 -2.40 12.83
C ILE A 204 16.03 -3.32 12.27
N PHE A 205 16.94 -2.77 11.47
CA PHE A 205 18.10 -3.45 10.93
C PHE A 205 19.36 -2.78 11.49
N PRO A 206 20.01 -3.35 12.53
CA PRO A 206 21.26 -2.83 13.04
C PRO A 206 22.37 -2.89 11.99
N GLN A 207 23.12 -1.83 11.81
CA GLN A 207 24.21 -1.77 10.83
C GLN A 207 25.59 -2.00 11.48
N ARG A 208 25.63 -2.07 12.79
CA ARG A 208 26.85 -2.28 13.57
C ARG A 208 26.61 -3.28 14.69
N SER A 209 27.62 -4.10 14.99
CA SER A 209 27.60 -5.02 16.13
C SER A 209 27.87 -4.32 17.46
N GLY A 210 27.43 -4.92 18.55
CA GLY A 210 27.51 -4.41 19.91
C GLY A 210 26.14 -4.07 20.49
N PRO A 211 26.07 -3.37 21.64
CA PRO A 211 24.82 -3.05 22.27
C PRO A 211 24.06 -1.99 21.45
N LEU A 212 22.85 -2.35 20.98
CA LEU A 212 21.91 -1.44 20.38
C LEU A 212 20.95 -0.92 21.46
N GLN A 213 21.01 0.38 21.71
CA GLN A 213 20.11 1.03 22.66
C GLN A 213 18.85 1.49 21.94
N ILE A 214 17.71 0.84 22.19
CA ILE A 214 16.39 1.36 21.80
C ILE A 214 16.01 2.45 22.81
N PRO A 215 15.69 3.68 22.36
CA PRO A 215 15.46 4.80 23.27
C PRO A 215 14.17 4.65 24.08
N ASP A 216 14.07 5.43 25.12
CA ASP A 216 12.83 5.62 25.89
C ASP A 216 11.69 6.10 25.00
N ILE A 217 10.49 5.57 25.20
CA ILE A 217 9.31 5.95 24.47
C ILE A 217 8.43 6.82 25.34
N LEU A 218 8.23 8.06 24.92
CA LEU A 218 7.30 8.99 25.52
C LEU A 218 6.11 9.20 24.58
N PHE A 219 4.92 8.94 25.09
CA PHE A 219 3.65 9.31 24.46
C PHE A 219 3.11 10.60 25.07
N ARG A 220 2.58 11.47 24.21
CA ARG A 220 1.83 12.67 24.58
C ARG A 220 0.54 12.75 23.79
N GLY A 221 -0.56 13.10 24.44
CA GLY A 221 -1.84 13.23 23.78
C GLY A 221 -2.80 14.07 24.58
N GLU A 222 -4.01 14.24 24.05
CA GLU A 222 -5.11 14.93 24.70
C GLU A 222 -6.30 13.99 24.79
N VAL A 223 -6.93 13.93 25.95
CA VAL A 223 -8.15 13.16 26.17
C VAL A 223 -9.31 14.09 26.45
N THR A 224 -10.49 13.71 26.00
CA THR A 224 -11.72 14.44 26.27
C THR A 224 -12.38 13.86 27.53
N ASP A 225 -12.63 14.69 28.55
CA ASP A 225 -13.44 14.29 29.70
C ASP A 225 -14.86 13.98 29.22
N GLY A 226 -15.25 12.71 29.38
CA GLY A 226 -16.49 12.13 28.85
C GLY A 226 -17.80 12.53 29.50
N SER A 227 -17.96 13.75 30.00
CA SER A 227 -19.27 14.26 30.41
C SER A 227 -20.02 14.81 29.20
N SER A 228 -20.64 13.93 28.41
CA SER A 228 -21.53 14.31 27.33
C SER A 228 -22.86 14.82 27.85
N ASN A 229 -22.92 16.04 28.31
CA ASN A 229 -24.16 16.78 28.37
C ASN A 229 -24.39 17.42 26.99
N PHE A 230 -25.44 16.97 26.33
CA PHE A 230 -25.79 17.12 24.91
C PHE A 230 -26.03 18.56 24.40
N VAL A 231 -25.83 19.59 25.20
CA VAL A 231 -26.30 20.96 24.88
C VAL A 231 -25.18 22.00 24.72
N PHE A 232 -24.00 21.80 25.33
CA PHE A 232 -22.86 22.71 25.13
C PHE A 232 -21.55 21.93 25.00
N ARG A 233 -20.96 21.92 23.79
CA ARG A 233 -19.64 21.33 23.50
C ARG A 233 -18.51 22.20 24.09
N ASN A 234 -18.40 22.31 25.38
CA ASN A 234 -17.12 22.64 25.99
C ASN A 234 -16.38 21.32 26.20
N MET A 235 -15.57 20.94 25.18
CA MET A 235 -14.69 19.79 25.30
C MET A 235 -13.49 20.24 26.17
N ASN A 236 -13.58 20.01 27.49
CA ASN A 236 -12.41 20.09 28.34
C ASN A 236 -11.45 18.96 27.89
N THR A 237 -10.35 19.33 27.26
CA THR A 237 -9.27 18.40 26.94
C THR A 237 -8.24 18.44 28.05
N ARG A 238 -7.81 17.26 28.51
CA ARG A 238 -6.71 17.09 29.46
C ARG A 238 -5.52 16.50 28.73
N ARG A 239 -4.34 17.12 28.90
CA ARG A 239 -3.08 16.52 28.39
C ARG A 239 -2.73 15.29 29.21
N VAL A 240 -2.31 14.24 28.52
CA VAL A 240 -1.88 12.98 29.12
C VAL A 240 -0.53 12.57 28.55
N THR A 241 0.26 11.90 29.38
CA THR A 241 1.58 11.37 29.00
C THR A 241 1.69 9.95 29.52
N ALA A 242 2.35 9.08 28.75
CA ALA A 242 2.79 7.77 29.18
C ALA A 242 4.26 7.60 28.80
N PHE A 243 5.00 6.89 29.61
CA PHE A 243 6.44 6.70 29.45
C PHE A 243 6.79 5.23 29.67
N ILE A 244 7.75 4.71 28.89
CA ILE A 244 8.38 3.45 29.11
C ILE A 244 9.88 3.55 28.81
N GLU A 245 10.69 2.95 29.69
CA GLU A 245 12.14 2.91 29.51
C GLU A 245 12.51 2.08 28.28
N GLY A 246 13.54 2.53 27.58
CA GLY A 246 14.12 1.83 26.45
C GLY A 246 14.79 0.53 26.86
N ILE A 247 15.15 -0.27 25.89
CA ILE A 247 15.79 -1.57 26.10
C ILE A 247 17.09 -1.66 25.29
N THR A 248 18.00 -2.52 25.74
CA THR A 248 19.27 -2.80 25.05
C THR A 248 19.18 -4.18 24.40
N ILE A 249 19.49 -4.24 23.10
CA ILE A 249 19.56 -5.47 22.31
C ILE A 249 21.02 -5.77 21.98
N ASP A 250 21.43 -7.03 22.13
CA ASP A 250 22.78 -7.46 21.76
C ASP A 250 22.85 -7.75 20.26
N VAL A 251 23.68 -6.98 19.53
CA VAL A 251 23.89 -7.18 18.10
C VAL A 251 25.18 -7.93 17.86
N LYS A 252 25.05 -9.19 17.43
CA LYS A 252 26.15 -10.08 17.11
C LYS A 252 26.91 -9.69 15.86
N GLU A 253 28.22 -9.88 15.86
CA GLU A 253 29.01 -9.72 14.65
C GLU A 253 28.71 -10.84 13.64
N ARG A 254 29.00 -10.55 12.37
CA ARG A 254 28.98 -11.56 11.31
C ARG A 254 29.96 -12.70 11.72
N PRO A 255 29.52 -13.97 11.68
CA PRO A 255 30.36 -15.11 12.03
C PRO A 255 31.63 -15.17 11.20
N ALA A 256 32.78 -15.41 11.88
CA ALA A 256 34.08 -15.49 11.21
C ALA A 256 34.23 -16.70 10.26
N SER A 257 33.30 -17.67 10.37
CA SER A 257 33.22 -18.85 9.50
C SER A 257 32.78 -18.53 8.06
N LEU A 258 32.16 -17.35 7.83
CA LEU A 258 31.77 -16.91 6.49
C LEU A 258 32.96 -16.22 5.80
N PRO A 259 33.29 -16.58 4.56
CA PRO A 259 34.33 -15.91 3.79
C PRO A 259 34.10 -14.40 3.68
N ARG A 260 35.16 -13.62 3.86
CA ARG A 260 35.09 -12.17 3.62
C ARG A 260 34.95 -11.92 2.13
N GLY A 261 33.87 -11.26 1.71
CA GLY A 261 33.60 -10.95 0.29
C GLY A 261 32.39 -11.67 -0.28
N GLU A 262 31.87 -12.70 0.36
CA GLU A 262 30.55 -13.25 0.05
C GLU A 262 29.45 -12.38 0.66
N GLY A 263 28.33 -12.28 -0.03
CA GLY A 263 27.16 -11.51 0.43
C GLY A 263 26.72 -11.98 1.81
N TRP A 264 26.49 -11.04 2.72
CA TRP A 264 25.93 -11.30 4.04
C TRP A 264 24.41 -11.18 3.98
N LEU A 265 23.70 -12.29 4.08
CA LEU A 265 22.24 -12.36 4.03
C LEU A 265 21.73 -13.11 5.29
N PRO A 266 21.57 -12.42 6.44
CA PRO A 266 21.04 -13.02 7.66
C PRO A 266 19.51 -13.09 7.57
N VAL A 267 18.98 -14.25 7.19
CA VAL A 267 17.55 -14.45 6.91
C VAL A 267 17.02 -15.70 7.60
N THR A 268 15.71 -15.79 7.74
CA THR A 268 15.02 -16.99 8.24
C THR A 268 14.72 -17.99 7.13
N GLY A 269 14.69 -17.53 5.88
CA GLY A 269 14.48 -18.35 4.69
C GLY A 269 14.90 -17.62 3.42
N LEU A 270 15.48 -18.39 2.46
CA LEU A 270 15.84 -17.89 1.15
C LEU A 270 15.32 -18.85 0.08
N ALA A 271 14.51 -18.35 -0.84
CA ALA A 271 14.03 -19.05 -2.02
C ALA A 271 14.58 -18.42 -3.30
N LEU A 272 15.01 -19.27 -4.22
CA LEU A 272 15.47 -18.87 -5.55
C LEU A 272 14.70 -19.67 -6.58
N GLU A 273 13.98 -18.98 -7.46
CA GLU A 273 13.13 -19.57 -8.48
C GLU A 273 13.59 -19.12 -9.87
N GLU A 274 13.50 -20.01 -10.83
CA GLU A 274 13.80 -19.78 -12.24
C GLU A 274 12.59 -20.10 -13.09
N THR A 275 12.27 -19.20 -14.02
CA THR A 275 11.28 -19.49 -15.07
C THR A 275 11.80 -19.07 -16.44
N TRP A 276 11.44 -19.84 -17.46
CA TRP A 276 11.76 -19.56 -18.85
C TRP A 276 10.48 -19.33 -19.66
N SER A 277 10.43 -18.26 -20.46
CA SER A 277 9.35 -18.05 -21.41
C SER A 277 9.78 -18.57 -22.77
N GLY A 278 9.02 -19.50 -23.32
CA GLY A 278 9.31 -20.15 -24.58
C GLY A 278 9.69 -21.63 -24.43
N ASP A 279 9.79 -22.32 -25.55
CA ASP A 279 10.15 -23.73 -25.59
C ASP A 279 11.67 -23.88 -25.82
N LEU A 280 12.40 -24.20 -24.76
CA LEU A 280 13.85 -24.43 -24.80
C LEU A 280 14.22 -25.64 -25.70
N GLY A 281 13.27 -26.54 -25.98
CA GLY A 281 13.49 -27.71 -26.84
C GLY A 281 13.36 -27.45 -28.33
N ALA A 282 12.92 -26.27 -28.77
CA ALA A 282 12.63 -25.94 -30.17
C ALA A 282 13.38 -24.71 -30.68
N LEU A 283 14.43 -24.26 -29.99
CA LEU A 283 15.17 -23.04 -30.33
C LEU A 283 16.00 -23.20 -31.61
N LYS A 284 16.05 -22.13 -32.39
CA LYS A 284 16.90 -21.97 -33.56
C LYS A 284 17.79 -20.74 -33.42
N VAL A 285 18.87 -20.71 -34.23
CA VAL A 285 19.70 -19.50 -34.31
C VAL A 285 18.85 -18.28 -34.68
N GLY A 286 18.95 -17.20 -33.90
CA GLY A 286 18.15 -15.99 -34.03
C GLY A 286 16.90 -15.95 -33.15
N ASP A 287 16.48 -17.06 -32.60
CA ASP A 287 15.36 -17.09 -31.65
C ASP A 287 15.78 -16.49 -30.29
N SER A 288 14.80 -16.00 -29.54
CA SER A 288 15.00 -15.46 -28.19
C SER A 288 14.12 -16.15 -27.18
N VAL A 289 14.65 -16.34 -25.98
CA VAL A 289 13.91 -16.78 -24.79
C VAL A 289 14.19 -15.84 -23.64
N VAL A 290 13.24 -15.72 -22.75
CA VAL A 290 13.36 -14.85 -21.58
C VAL A 290 13.51 -15.71 -20.32
N ARG A 291 14.61 -15.48 -19.59
CA ARG A 291 14.85 -16.05 -18.27
C ARG A 291 14.43 -15.06 -17.20
N THR A 292 13.64 -15.48 -16.26
CA THR A 292 13.30 -14.70 -15.07
C THR A 292 13.80 -15.42 -13.82
N LEU A 293 14.64 -14.74 -13.07
CA LEU A 293 15.13 -15.19 -11.77
C LEU A 293 14.43 -14.41 -10.66
N THR A 294 13.87 -15.12 -9.69
CA THR A 294 13.22 -14.53 -8.52
C THR A 294 13.94 -14.96 -7.27
N LEU A 295 14.55 -14.00 -6.57
CA LEU A 295 15.16 -14.19 -5.25
C LEU A 295 14.20 -13.61 -4.20
N ARG A 296 13.78 -14.46 -3.27
CA ARG A 296 12.91 -14.09 -2.15
C ARG A 296 13.58 -14.39 -0.84
N ALA A 297 13.68 -13.42 0.04
CA ALA A 297 14.32 -13.54 1.34
C ALA A 297 13.34 -13.13 2.46
N GLU A 298 13.24 -13.97 3.49
CA GLU A 298 12.44 -13.71 4.67
C GLU A 298 13.33 -13.09 5.76
N GLY A 299 13.01 -11.86 6.16
CA GLY A 299 13.78 -11.09 7.15
C GLY A 299 14.70 -10.03 6.55
N LEU A 300 14.69 -9.81 5.23
CA LEU A 300 15.43 -8.72 4.59
C LEU A 300 14.56 -7.94 3.61
N ASP A 301 14.92 -6.68 3.38
CA ASP A 301 14.33 -5.84 2.33
C ASP A 301 14.87 -6.25 0.95
N GLY A 302 14.04 -6.23 -0.08
CA GLY A 302 14.45 -6.53 -1.45
C GLY A 302 15.59 -5.66 -1.96
N ALA A 303 15.69 -4.42 -1.47
CA ALA A 303 16.77 -3.49 -1.84
C ALA A 303 18.16 -3.93 -1.37
N VAL A 304 18.23 -4.81 -0.34
CA VAL A 304 19.50 -5.35 0.19
C VAL A 304 19.92 -6.62 -0.53
N LEU A 305 19.01 -7.27 -1.27
CA LEU A 305 19.32 -8.49 -2.00
C LEU A 305 20.34 -8.23 -3.11
N PRO A 306 21.38 -9.06 -3.22
CA PRO A 306 22.42 -8.88 -4.22
C PRO A 306 21.85 -9.04 -5.64
N PRO A 307 22.39 -8.30 -6.62
CA PRO A 307 22.10 -8.58 -8.02
C PRO A 307 22.72 -9.94 -8.38
N PHE A 308 22.11 -10.61 -9.35
CA PHE A 308 22.75 -11.79 -9.92
C PHE A 308 23.98 -11.39 -10.70
N SER A 309 25.04 -12.20 -10.59
CA SER A 309 26.28 -11.96 -11.33
C SER A 309 26.00 -11.99 -12.84
N PRO A 310 26.55 -11.05 -13.62
CA PRO A 310 26.37 -11.07 -15.06
C PRO A 310 26.92 -12.37 -15.62
N GLU A 311 26.10 -13.07 -16.36
CA GLU A 311 26.46 -14.31 -17.04
C GLU A 311 27.13 -14.01 -18.37
N ASN A 312 28.13 -14.83 -18.69
CA ASN A 312 28.69 -14.87 -20.05
C ASN A 312 28.52 -16.28 -20.57
N VAL A 313 27.48 -16.48 -21.39
CA VAL A 313 27.15 -17.78 -21.94
C VAL A 313 27.55 -17.77 -23.42
N LYS A 314 28.50 -18.66 -23.75
CA LYS A 314 28.96 -18.79 -25.16
C LYS A 314 27.78 -19.18 -26.07
N GLY A 315 27.66 -18.51 -27.21
CA GLY A 315 26.59 -18.75 -28.17
C GLY A 315 25.31 -18.01 -27.92
N LEU A 316 25.25 -17.16 -26.86
CA LEU A 316 24.12 -16.31 -26.57
C LEU A 316 24.52 -14.84 -26.45
N ASN A 317 23.65 -13.96 -26.93
CA ASN A 317 23.64 -12.56 -26.48
C ASN A 317 22.59 -12.37 -25.38
N LEU A 318 22.97 -11.67 -24.30
CA LEU A 318 22.16 -11.44 -23.15
C LEU A 318 21.78 -9.96 -23.06
N TYR A 319 20.48 -9.71 -22.87
CA TYR A 319 19.93 -8.38 -22.71
C TYR A 319 19.17 -8.34 -21.38
N PRO A 320 19.83 -7.88 -20.29
CA PRO A 320 19.18 -7.77 -19.00
C PRO A 320 18.23 -6.57 -18.96
N ASP A 321 17.05 -6.76 -18.37
CA ASP A 321 16.13 -5.69 -18.02
C ASP A 321 16.46 -5.10 -16.64
N PRO A 322 15.97 -3.91 -16.31
CA PRO A 322 16.06 -3.37 -14.97
C PRO A 322 15.41 -4.32 -13.93
N ALA A 323 16.08 -4.52 -12.80
CA ALA A 323 15.56 -5.38 -11.74
C ALA A 323 14.29 -4.79 -11.12
N ASP A 324 13.28 -5.64 -10.88
CA ASP A 324 12.12 -5.31 -10.06
C ASP A 324 12.42 -5.69 -8.60
N ILE A 325 12.35 -4.69 -7.72
CA ILE A 325 12.70 -4.83 -6.30
C ILE A 325 11.48 -4.43 -5.48
N SER A 326 11.03 -5.36 -4.66
CA SER A 326 9.86 -5.13 -3.81
C SER A 326 10.05 -5.68 -2.41
N ARG A 327 9.18 -5.25 -1.51
CA ARG A 327 9.06 -5.79 -0.16
C ARG A 327 7.61 -5.92 0.23
N THR A 328 7.31 -6.95 0.98
CA THR A 328 6.01 -7.20 1.57
C THR A 328 6.17 -7.54 3.04
N PHE A 329 5.09 -7.41 3.81
CA PHE A 329 5.02 -7.91 5.17
C PHE A 329 4.10 -9.12 5.20
N VAL A 330 4.65 -10.25 5.63
CA VAL A 330 3.93 -11.51 5.75
C VAL A 330 4.22 -12.07 7.13
N ASP A 331 3.18 -12.39 7.89
CA ASP A 331 3.26 -12.97 9.24
C ASP A 331 4.21 -12.24 10.21
N GLY A 332 4.22 -10.91 10.12
CA GLY A 332 5.06 -10.07 10.98
C GLY A 332 6.51 -9.94 10.54
N SER A 333 6.93 -10.56 9.45
CA SER A 333 8.29 -10.46 8.91
C SER A 333 8.33 -9.67 7.61
N ILE A 334 9.42 -8.96 7.34
CA ILE A 334 9.72 -8.44 6.02
C ILE A 334 10.07 -9.60 5.09
N VAL A 335 9.48 -9.57 3.90
CA VAL A 335 9.87 -10.44 2.81
C VAL A 335 10.30 -9.56 1.64
N GLY A 336 11.59 -9.55 1.37
CA GLY A 336 12.16 -8.88 0.22
C GLY A 336 12.14 -9.79 -1.00
N THR A 337 11.84 -9.20 -2.15
CA THR A 337 11.85 -9.91 -3.43
C THR A 337 12.65 -9.09 -4.44
N ARG A 338 13.52 -9.77 -5.17
CA ARG A 338 14.26 -9.24 -6.31
C ARG A 338 14.02 -10.12 -7.51
N ILE A 339 13.51 -9.52 -8.58
CA ILE A 339 13.23 -10.21 -9.84
C ILE A 339 14.14 -9.59 -10.90
N GLU A 340 14.92 -10.45 -11.58
CA GLU A 340 15.72 -10.05 -12.72
C GLU A 340 15.30 -10.85 -13.94
N THR A 341 15.02 -10.12 -15.00
CA THR A 341 14.63 -10.69 -16.30
C THR A 341 15.71 -10.42 -17.31
N THR A 342 16.10 -11.45 -18.05
CA THR A 342 17.12 -11.35 -19.09
C THR A 342 16.65 -12.05 -20.36
N THR A 343 16.71 -11.36 -21.47
CA THR A 343 16.44 -11.94 -22.79
C THR A 343 17.72 -12.56 -23.35
N TYR A 344 17.64 -13.83 -23.70
CA TYR A 344 18.72 -14.63 -24.28
C TYR A 344 18.44 -14.81 -25.76
N VAL A 345 19.33 -14.33 -26.61
CA VAL A 345 19.25 -14.47 -28.09
C VAL A 345 20.29 -15.47 -28.57
N ALA A 346 19.85 -16.54 -29.21
CA ALA A 346 20.71 -17.58 -29.69
C ALA A 346 21.51 -17.12 -30.94
N LEU A 347 22.85 -17.14 -30.88
CA LEU A 347 23.74 -16.73 -31.95
C LEU A 347 24.34 -17.92 -32.68
N GLU A 348 24.59 -19.03 -32.00
CA GLU A 348 25.25 -20.21 -32.53
C GLU A 348 24.38 -21.44 -32.34
N ALA A 349 24.41 -22.35 -33.33
CA ALA A 349 23.77 -23.65 -33.19
C ALA A 349 24.63 -24.59 -32.33
N GLY A 350 23.99 -25.46 -31.59
CA GLY A 350 24.65 -26.45 -30.72
C GLY A 350 24.07 -26.52 -29.32
N VAL A 351 24.74 -27.25 -28.44
CA VAL A 351 24.34 -27.36 -27.05
C VAL A 351 24.87 -26.17 -26.28
N ILE A 352 23.94 -25.44 -25.68
CA ILE A 352 24.21 -24.30 -24.81
C ILE A 352 23.97 -24.71 -23.37
N GLU A 353 24.87 -24.31 -22.49
CA GLU A 353 24.74 -24.53 -21.04
C GLU A 353 24.76 -23.19 -20.29
N VAL A 354 23.66 -22.89 -19.62
CA VAL A 354 23.56 -21.81 -18.66
C VAL A 354 24.06 -22.36 -17.33
N PRO A 355 25.05 -21.74 -16.68
CA PRO A 355 25.70 -22.29 -15.51
C PRO A 355 24.74 -22.34 -14.30
N ALA A 356 25.07 -23.22 -13.34
CA ALA A 356 24.41 -23.26 -12.05
C ALA A 356 24.61 -21.95 -11.30
N LEU A 357 23.62 -21.56 -10.50
CA LEU A 357 23.65 -20.36 -9.68
C LEU A 357 23.53 -20.73 -8.20
N ASP A 358 24.53 -20.35 -7.42
CA ASP A 358 24.58 -20.60 -5.97
C ASP A 358 24.53 -19.27 -5.21
N ILE A 359 23.64 -19.18 -4.23
CA ILE A 359 23.54 -18.04 -3.32
C ILE A 359 23.78 -18.53 -1.89
N ALA A 360 24.88 -18.09 -1.31
CA ALA A 360 25.20 -18.35 0.09
C ALA A 360 24.44 -17.36 0.98
N TRP A 361 23.93 -17.86 2.12
CA TRP A 361 23.20 -17.07 3.10
C TRP A 361 23.38 -17.63 4.52
N TRP A 362 23.00 -16.85 5.52
CA TRP A 362 23.04 -17.26 6.92
C TRP A 362 21.64 -17.51 7.43
N ASP A 363 21.36 -18.75 7.84
CA ASP A 363 20.11 -19.09 8.49
C ASP A 363 20.19 -18.72 9.96
N VAL A 364 19.49 -17.63 10.32
CA VAL A 364 19.49 -17.09 11.69
C VAL A 364 18.77 -18.00 12.70
N ASN A 365 17.91 -18.92 12.22
CA ASN A 365 17.21 -19.86 13.10
C ASN A 365 18.10 -21.04 13.51
N SER A 366 18.85 -21.57 12.55
CA SER A 366 19.76 -22.71 12.82
C SER A 366 21.21 -22.29 13.11
N ASP A 367 21.49 -20.98 13.06
CA ASP A 367 22.81 -20.38 13.29
C ASP A 367 23.87 -21.00 12.40
N SER A 368 23.61 -21.14 11.12
CA SER A 368 24.46 -21.87 10.17
C SER A 368 24.45 -21.25 8.78
N ALA A 369 25.59 -21.39 8.06
CA ALA A 369 25.68 -21.06 6.66
C ALA A 369 24.88 -22.06 5.81
N ARG A 370 24.11 -21.56 4.85
CA ARG A 370 23.37 -22.34 3.88
C ARG A 370 23.62 -21.83 2.46
N THR A 371 23.33 -22.65 1.49
CA THR A 371 23.37 -22.30 0.08
C THR A 371 22.07 -22.73 -0.56
N THR A 372 21.48 -21.80 -1.33
CA THR A 372 20.33 -22.08 -2.21
C THR A 372 20.85 -22.10 -3.65
N SER A 373 20.56 -23.17 -4.38
CA SER A 373 21.15 -23.43 -5.71
C SER A 373 20.09 -23.64 -6.78
N LEU A 374 20.35 -23.11 -7.98
CA LEU A 374 19.69 -23.51 -9.21
C LEU A 374 20.67 -24.38 -10.04
N PRO A 375 20.23 -25.52 -10.54
CA PRO A 375 21.06 -26.37 -11.39
C PRO A 375 21.37 -25.70 -12.73
N ALA A 376 22.44 -26.11 -13.40
CA ALA A 376 22.72 -25.68 -14.76
C ALA A 376 21.60 -26.11 -15.71
N THR A 377 21.15 -25.19 -16.57
CA THR A 377 20.13 -25.45 -17.60
C THR A 377 20.82 -25.67 -18.94
N ARG A 378 20.50 -26.80 -19.62
CA ARG A 378 21.03 -27.15 -20.94
C ARG A 378 19.90 -27.21 -21.94
N PHE A 379 20.15 -26.65 -23.14
CA PHE A 379 19.23 -26.73 -24.26
C PHE A 379 20.01 -26.76 -25.59
N GLU A 380 19.38 -27.26 -26.65
CA GLU A 380 19.97 -27.39 -27.97
C GLU A 380 19.37 -26.33 -28.90
N VAL A 381 20.23 -25.60 -29.59
CA VAL A 381 19.86 -24.63 -30.63
C VAL A 381 20.08 -25.25 -31.99
N ALA A 382 19.01 -25.39 -32.77
CA ALA A 382 19.06 -25.93 -34.11
C ALA A 382 19.58 -24.89 -35.14
N THR A 383 20.17 -25.36 -36.20
CA THR A 383 20.50 -24.52 -37.36
C THR A 383 19.21 -24.09 -38.07
N VAL A 384 19.20 -22.90 -38.63
CA VAL A 384 18.14 -22.51 -39.58
C VAL A 384 18.44 -23.17 -40.93
N GLU A 385 17.58 -24.10 -41.38
CA GLU A 385 17.72 -24.70 -42.71
C GLU A 385 17.60 -23.60 -43.77
N GLY A 386 18.66 -23.43 -44.59
CA GLY A 386 18.65 -22.56 -45.76
C GLY A 386 19.58 -21.33 -45.70
N VAL A 387 20.22 -21.05 -44.59
CA VAL A 387 21.33 -20.09 -44.56
C VAL A 387 22.62 -20.87 -44.67
N LEU A 388 23.18 -20.95 -45.87
CA LEU A 388 24.59 -21.32 -46.06
C LEU A 388 25.40 -20.38 -45.15
N PRO A 389 26.46 -20.87 -44.45
CA PRO A 389 27.34 -19.99 -43.73
C PRO A 389 27.83 -18.95 -44.73
N SER A 390 27.38 -17.73 -44.58
CA SER A 390 27.90 -16.61 -45.35
C SER A 390 29.36 -16.57 -45.00
N GLU A 391 30.21 -16.98 -45.99
CA GLU A 391 31.61 -16.64 -45.96
C GLU A 391 31.72 -15.22 -45.44
N GLN A 392 32.51 -15.06 -44.39
CA GLN A 392 32.75 -13.79 -43.70
C GLN A 392 32.67 -12.65 -44.73
N ALA A 393 31.57 -11.93 -44.74
CA ALA A 393 31.51 -10.66 -45.41
C ALA A 393 32.60 -9.82 -44.73
N ILE A 394 33.77 -9.78 -45.35
CA ILE A 394 34.78 -8.80 -45.01
C ILE A 394 34.13 -7.48 -45.36
N VAL A 395 33.44 -6.91 -44.37
CA VAL A 395 32.91 -5.55 -44.43
C VAL A 395 34.15 -4.71 -44.73
N SER A 396 34.24 -4.18 -45.92
CA SER A 396 35.41 -3.40 -46.35
C SER A 396 35.53 -2.23 -45.36
N THR A 397 36.77 -1.88 -45.05
CA THR A 397 37.06 -0.74 -44.16
C THR A 397 36.37 0.55 -44.63
N GLN A 398 35.98 0.63 -45.90
CA GLN A 398 35.21 1.71 -46.49
C GLN A 398 33.73 1.69 -46.09
N GLU A 399 33.08 0.50 -45.92
CA GLU A 399 31.69 0.42 -45.42
C GLU A 399 31.58 0.75 -43.94
N ILE A 400 32.59 0.34 -43.14
CA ILE A 400 32.66 0.74 -41.71
C ILE A 400 32.91 2.25 -41.61
N GLN A 401 33.69 2.85 -42.51
CA GLN A 401 33.96 4.27 -42.52
C GLN A 401 32.74 5.10 -42.95
N ALA A 402 31.90 4.59 -43.85
CA ALA A 402 30.63 5.20 -44.25
C ALA A 402 29.55 5.12 -43.12
N LEU A 403 29.60 4.08 -42.27
CA LEU A 403 28.74 3.97 -41.08
C LEU A 403 29.23 4.82 -39.90
N LEU A 404 30.51 5.23 -39.89
CA LEU A 404 31.12 6.09 -38.87
C LEU A 404 31.16 7.57 -39.27
N GLU A 405 30.80 7.95 -40.50
CA GLU A 405 30.57 9.35 -40.83
C GLU A 405 29.34 9.81 -40.05
N PRO A 406 29.48 10.84 -39.17
CA PRO A 406 28.33 11.37 -38.47
C PRO A 406 27.36 11.91 -39.53
N GLU A 407 26.13 11.41 -39.52
CA GLU A 407 25.04 12.03 -40.27
C GLU A 407 25.04 13.52 -40.01
N PRO A 408 24.88 14.37 -41.05
CA PRO A 408 24.79 15.81 -40.83
C PRO A 408 23.69 16.07 -39.80
N LEU A 409 24.03 16.83 -38.76
CA LEU A 409 23.12 17.25 -37.72
C LEU A 409 21.81 17.69 -38.38
N VAL A 410 20.79 16.84 -38.29
CA VAL A 410 19.44 17.19 -38.69
C VAL A 410 19.04 18.35 -37.80
N ASP A 411 18.75 19.49 -38.43
CA ASP A 411 18.41 20.71 -37.74
C ASP A 411 17.24 20.43 -36.78
N GLN A 412 17.46 20.64 -35.48
CA GLN A 412 16.50 20.38 -34.43
C GLN A 412 15.11 20.98 -34.77
N ALA A 413 15.13 22.09 -35.51
CA ALA A 413 13.93 22.75 -36.02
C ALA A 413 13.11 21.89 -37.00
N MET A 414 13.76 20.95 -37.74
CA MET A 414 13.02 20.03 -38.64
C MET A 414 12.38 18.86 -37.84
N ILE A 415 13.01 18.41 -36.74
CA ILE A 415 12.44 17.37 -35.88
C ILE A 415 11.25 17.91 -35.14
N ASP A 416 11.36 19.13 -34.61
CA ASP A 416 10.28 19.80 -33.90
C ASP A 416 9.08 20.10 -34.85
N ALA A 417 9.34 20.51 -36.09
CA ALA A 417 8.30 20.73 -37.10
C ALA A 417 7.61 19.44 -37.56
N GLN A 418 8.33 18.30 -37.61
CA GLN A 418 7.73 16.98 -37.93
C GLN A 418 6.90 16.45 -36.75
N ALA A 419 7.38 16.64 -35.51
CA ALA A 419 6.64 16.26 -34.30
C ALA A 419 5.33 17.09 -34.16
N GLU A 420 5.38 18.39 -34.46
CA GLU A 420 4.17 19.24 -34.50
C GLU A 420 3.21 18.85 -35.62
N ALA A 421 3.71 18.46 -36.79
CA ALA A 421 2.86 18.03 -37.89
C ALA A 421 2.18 16.68 -37.65
N GLU A 422 2.86 15.75 -36.99
CA GLU A 422 2.29 14.44 -36.62
C GLU A 422 1.27 14.58 -35.47
N PHE A 423 1.49 15.52 -34.53
CA PHE A 423 0.54 15.80 -33.46
C PHE A 423 -0.74 16.48 -33.95
N ILE A 424 -0.64 17.28 -35.01
CA ILE A 424 -1.82 17.94 -35.61
C ILE A 424 -2.67 16.98 -36.46
N ALA A 425 -2.07 15.92 -37.03
CA ALA A 425 -2.77 14.93 -37.84
C ALA A 425 -3.64 13.93 -37.05
N ILE A 426 -3.47 13.82 -35.73
CA ILE A 426 -4.23 12.93 -34.83
C ILE A 426 -5.37 13.68 -34.10
N ASP A 427 -5.45 15.00 -34.22
CA ASP A 427 -6.48 15.79 -33.55
C ASP A 427 -7.82 15.73 -34.31
N GLY A 428 -8.59 14.66 -34.05
CA GLY A 428 -9.97 14.52 -34.50
C GLY A 428 -10.86 15.57 -33.85
N GLY A 429 -10.76 16.82 -34.28
CA GLY A 429 -11.47 17.97 -33.74
C GLY A 429 -12.99 17.83 -33.69
N LEU A 430 -13.58 16.90 -34.42
CA LEU A 430 -15.00 16.60 -34.41
C LEU A 430 -15.46 15.83 -33.14
N VAL A 431 -14.60 14.95 -32.58
CA VAL A 431 -14.96 14.13 -31.41
C VAL A 431 -14.92 14.95 -30.12
N ARG A 432 -14.01 15.92 -30.00
CA ARG A 432 -13.90 16.78 -28.80
C ARG A 432 -15.06 17.78 -28.70
N TRP A 433 -15.52 18.31 -29.82
CA TRP A 433 -16.67 19.23 -29.81
C TRP A 433 -17.98 18.55 -29.42
N THR A 434 -18.21 17.30 -29.86
CA THR A 434 -19.38 16.53 -29.47
C THR A 434 -19.38 16.16 -27.99
N GLN A 435 -18.21 15.86 -27.41
CA GLN A 435 -18.07 15.61 -25.97
C GLN A 435 -18.36 16.86 -25.13
N TRP A 436 -17.87 18.04 -25.55
CA TRP A 436 -18.15 19.30 -24.86
C TRP A 436 -19.61 19.71 -24.98
N LEU A 437 -20.25 19.46 -26.12
CA LEU A 437 -21.68 19.69 -26.30
C LEU A 437 -22.52 18.75 -25.42
N LEU A 438 -22.12 17.49 -25.27
CA LEU A 438 -22.79 16.52 -24.42
C LEU A 438 -22.68 16.91 -22.94
N ILE A 439 -21.50 17.31 -22.52
CA ILE A 439 -21.26 17.80 -21.15
C ILE A 439 -22.08 19.07 -20.88
N ALA A 440 -22.09 20.02 -21.81
CA ALA A 440 -22.87 21.23 -21.68
C ALA A 440 -24.37 20.95 -21.61
N PHE A 441 -24.86 19.99 -22.40
CA PHE A 441 -26.26 19.56 -22.38
C PHE A 441 -26.65 18.88 -21.06
N VAL A 442 -25.80 18.01 -20.53
CA VAL A 442 -26.03 17.36 -19.23
C VAL A 442 -26.02 18.38 -18.09
N LEU A 443 -25.08 19.34 -18.12
CA LEU A 443 -25.03 20.42 -17.13
C LEU A 443 -26.27 21.32 -17.21
N LEU A 444 -26.76 21.58 -18.40
CA LEU A 444 -28.00 22.33 -18.61
C LEU A 444 -29.22 21.59 -18.06
N LEU A 445 -29.33 20.28 -18.29
CA LEU A 445 -30.38 19.44 -17.71
C LEU A 445 -30.33 19.40 -16.18
N ILE A 446 -29.15 19.29 -15.60
CA ILE A 446 -28.94 19.33 -14.15
C ILE A 446 -29.36 20.69 -13.59
N ALA A 447 -28.99 21.78 -14.27
CA ALA A 447 -29.38 23.14 -13.88
C ALA A 447 -30.90 23.35 -13.94
N ILE A 448 -31.59 22.85 -14.99
CA ILE A 448 -33.05 22.93 -15.14
C ILE A 448 -33.73 22.06 -14.07
N MET A 449 -33.28 20.84 -13.82
CA MET A 449 -33.82 19.98 -12.77
C MET A 449 -33.57 20.55 -11.37
N GLY A 450 -32.37 21.10 -11.12
CA GLY A 450 -32.02 21.79 -9.88
C GLY A 450 -32.90 22.99 -9.62
N LYS A 451 -33.14 23.80 -10.63
CA LYS A 451 -34.03 24.97 -10.54
C LYS A 451 -35.49 24.60 -10.28
N ARG A 452 -35.97 23.49 -10.86
CA ARG A 452 -37.37 23.01 -10.62
C ARG A 452 -37.54 22.38 -9.22
N ARG A 453 -36.52 21.72 -8.66
CA ARG A 453 -36.65 20.96 -7.40
C ARG A 453 -36.18 21.75 -6.16
N PHE A 454 -35.24 22.68 -6.32
CA PHE A 454 -34.64 23.46 -5.24
C PHE A 454 -34.72 24.97 -5.38
N GLY A 455 -35.44 25.49 -6.38
CA GLY A 455 -35.47 26.93 -6.70
C GLY A 455 -35.96 27.82 -5.56
N ALA A 456 -36.90 27.37 -4.75
CA ALA A 456 -37.40 28.13 -3.61
C ALA A 456 -36.45 28.02 -2.39
N ALA A 457 -35.88 26.84 -2.14
CA ALA A 457 -34.95 26.59 -0.99
C ALA A 457 -33.58 27.27 -1.22
N SER A 458 -33.09 27.30 -2.45
CA SER A 458 -31.80 27.97 -2.77
C SER A 458 -31.92 29.49 -2.70
N GLN A 459 -33.07 30.06 -3.05
CA GLN A 459 -33.31 31.52 -2.92
C GLN A 459 -33.36 31.95 -1.44
N GLN A 460 -33.93 31.12 -0.56
CA GLN A 460 -33.94 31.39 0.87
C GLN A 460 -32.55 31.27 1.46
N LEU A 461 -31.80 30.21 1.15
CA LEU A 461 -30.41 30.04 1.61
C LEU A 461 -29.48 31.17 1.14
N PHE A 462 -29.65 31.65 -0.08
CA PHE A 462 -28.87 32.80 -0.60
C PHE A 462 -29.29 34.13 0.05
N ALA A 463 -30.58 34.29 0.37
CA ALA A 463 -31.05 35.46 1.08
C ALA A 463 -30.55 35.48 2.53
N ASP A 464 -30.60 34.33 3.23
CA ASP A 464 -30.10 34.17 4.61
C ASP A 464 -28.57 34.33 4.70
N TRP A 465 -27.85 33.79 3.73
CA TRP A 465 -26.39 33.98 3.62
C TRP A 465 -26.01 35.45 3.37
N ARG A 466 -26.76 36.14 2.48
CA ARG A 466 -26.54 37.57 2.18
C ARG A 466 -26.93 38.45 3.37
N ALA A 467 -27.99 38.09 4.11
CA ALA A 467 -28.38 38.76 5.33
C ALA A 467 -27.37 38.60 6.45
N ALA A 468 -26.75 37.39 6.59
CA ALA A 468 -25.70 37.10 7.57
C ALA A 468 -24.38 37.86 7.31
N GLN A 469 -24.15 38.29 6.07
CA GLN A 469 -22.98 39.10 5.69
C GLN A 469 -23.24 40.62 5.70
N SER A 470 -24.43 41.06 6.09
CA SER A 470 -24.75 42.49 6.15
C SER A 470 -24.01 43.16 7.32
N PRO A 471 -23.63 44.46 7.18
CA PRO A 471 -23.00 45.22 8.26
C PRO A 471 -23.83 45.27 9.56
N ALA A 472 -25.14 45.15 9.41
CA ALA A 472 -26.07 45.18 10.57
C ALA A 472 -26.17 43.83 11.32
N ALA A 473 -25.66 42.71 10.77
CA ALA A 473 -25.78 41.37 11.34
C ALA A 473 -24.43 40.76 11.81
N ASN A 474 -23.32 41.35 11.40
CA ASN A 474 -21.99 40.73 11.61
C ASN A 474 -20.91 41.81 11.90
N GLU A 475 -20.22 41.69 13.05
CA GLU A 475 -19.18 42.62 13.48
C GLU A 475 -18.03 42.76 12.46
N LYS A 476 -17.60 41.65 11.84
CA LYS A 476 -16.51 41.67 10.85
C LYS A 476 -16.92 42.42 9.56
N ALA A 477 -18.18 42.31 9.14
CA ALA A 477 -18.70 43.04 8.00
C ALA A 477 -18.91 44.52 8.35
N ALA A 478 -19.32 44.84 9.58
CA ALA A 478 -19.43 46.21 10.08
C ALA A 478 -18.08 46.91 10.17
N PHE A 479 -17.01 46.21 10.61
CA PHE A 479 -15.65 46.71 10.61
C PHE A 479 -15.09 46.96 9.21
N ALA A 480 -15.36 46.06 8.26
CA ALA A 480 -14.99 46.23 6.85
C ALA A 480 -15.68 47.45 6.23
N ALA A 481 -17.00 47.67 6.55
CA ALA A 481 -17.73 48.81 6.10
C ALA A 481 -17.20 50.13 6.70
N LEU A 482 -16.78 50.13 7.98
CA LEU A 482 -16.12 51.26 8.63
C LEU A 482 -14.80 51.63 7.91
N ASN A 483 -13.95 50.68 7.64
CA ASN A 483 -12.70 50.89 6.90
C ASN A 483 -12.96 51.47 5.50
N ALA A 484 -13.95 50.96 4.80
CA ALA A 484 -14.34 51.48 3.47
C ALA A 484 -14.91 52.93 3.55
N ALA A 485 -15.69 53.23 4.58
CA ALA A 485 -16.25 54.55 4.82
C ALA A 485 -15.12 55.57 5.18
N CYS A 486 -14.15 55.21 5.98
CA CYS A 486 -12.96 56.02 6.27
C CYS A 486 -12.16 56.37 5.00
N ALA A 487 -12.05 55.42 4.05
CA ALA A 487 -11.36 55.62 2.78
C ALA A 487 -12.14 56.55 1.81
N SER A 488 -13.47 56.69 1.97
CA SER A 488 -14.35 57.50 1.08
C SER A 488 -14.45 58.97 1.42
N SER A 489 -13.79 59.44 2.46
CA SER A 489 -13.76 60.85 2.92
C SER A 489 -15.16 61.47 3.16
N SER A 490 -16.15 60.67 3.49
CA SER A 490 -17.52 61.15 3.78
C SER A 490 -17.77 61.04 5.31
N ASP A 491 -17.77 62.20 5.98
CA ASP A 491 -17.97 62.29 7.45
C ASP A 491 -19.25 61.60 7.94
N LYS A 492 -20.33 61.69 7.19
CA LYS A 492 -21.61 61.09 7.52
C LYS A 492 -21.56 59.57 7.42
N ALA A 493 -20.96 59.04 6.33
CA ALA A 493 -20.87 57.59 6.11
C ALA A 493 -19.93 56.93 7.17
N THR A 494 -18.83 57.62 7.51
CA THR A 494 -17.90 57.16 8.53
C THR A 494 -18.52 57.09 9.91
N ARG A 495 -19.31 58.15 10.28
CA ARG A 495 -20.02 58.21 11.54
C ARG A 495 -21.10 57.09 11.67
N ASP A 496 -21.87 56.86 10.62
CA ASP A 496 -22.94 55.85 10.61
C ASP A 496 -22.34 54.42 10.65
N ALA A 497 -21.23 54.19 9.93
CA ALA A 497 -20.49 52.94 9.97
C ALA A 497 -19.82 52.69 11.32
N LEU A 498 -19.27 53.73 11.97
CA LEU A 498 -18.69 53.65 13.31
C LEU A 498 -19.74 53.27 14.37
N ILE A 499 -20.90 53.88 14.31
CA ILE A 499 -22.01 53.55 15.25
C ILE A 499 -22.47 52.09 15.04
N THR A 500 -22.55 51.63 13.79
CA THR A 500 -22.92 50.24 13.48
C THR A 500 -21.91 49.24 14.00
N TRP A 501 -20.62 49.49 13.81
CA TRP A 501 -19.55 48.65 14.31
C TRP A 501 -19.48 48.67 15.87
N ALA A 502 -19.58 49.87 16.49
CA ALA A 502 -19.53 50.02 17.95
C ALA A 502 -20.68 49.25 18.62
N ASN A 503 -21.87 49.24 18.04
CA ASN A 503 -23.02 48.47 18.57
C ASN A 503 -22.76 46.95 18.55
N HIS A 504 -22.03 46.43 17.57
CA HIS A 504 -21.63 45.02 17.55
C HIS A 504 -20.51 44.72 18.54
N TYR A 505 -19.53 45.60 18.67
CA TYR A 505 -18.41 45.45 19.59
C TYR A 505 -18.88 45.46 21.06
N CYS A 506 -19.72 46.45 21.42
CA CYS A 506 -20.27 46.51 22.78
C CYS A 506 -21.23 45.36 23.11
N ALA A 507 -21.93 44.80 22.10
CA ALA A 507 -22.80 43.65 22.34
C ALA A 507 -22.01 42.31 22.47
N ALA A 508 -20.78 42.24 21.98
CA ALA A 508 -19.92 41.08 22.13
C ALA A 508 -19.22 41.00 23.51
N GLU A 509 -18.96 42.14 24.17
CA GLU A 509 -18.36 42.18 25.50
C GLU A 509 -19.37 41.87 26.65
N ILE A 510 -20.67 41.87 26.37
CA ILE A 510 -21.73 41.60 27.37
C ILE A 510 -22.23 40.14 27.28
N ARG A 511 -21.75 39.33 26.37
CA ARG A 511 -22.04 37.87 26.24
C ARG A 511 -20.80 37.05 26.57
#